data_28a32525deed29330e2535111b6c9df7
#
_entry.id   28a32525deed29330e2535111b6c9df7
#
_cell.length_a   1.000
_cell.length_b   1.000
_cell.length_c   1.000
_cell.angle_alpha   90.00
_cell.angle_beta   90.00
_cell.angle_gamma   90.00
#
_symmetry.space_group_name_H-M   'P 1'
#
loop_
_entity.id
_entity.type
_entity.pdbx_description
1 polymer ?
#
loop_
_entity_poly.entity_id
_entity_poly.type
_entity_poly.pdbx_seq_one_letter_code
_entity_poly.pdbx_strand_id
1 'polypeptide(L)'
;MAGLYIHIPFRERDRAYDDAFVSARADVNYEAFTDAMAREIRQQAEAHGRELPLRSVYAGGGRPSLAPLDAMVPLLRAVSQFDTNHIEEVSAELSPKDATERYVKGLATMGFNRLVVEALSFDDAELNTIDAPHTTHDIYQCLEHAQAVGIENISLDVTFGWPESTLDSWKQTLETVVECSVPHVTLLEWPSYTTDEAQDLLRTKQYRYALQYLQEHGFEPYEISHFAQPGYRSKHNKNYWAHGSFLGIGPAAHSFWWHPESENPRRWANVQDIEEYARLLAQNKSPVSLRQAVDRNTLADEYLMMRLRVAEGLDLTHYRRRYGVDLKTGHGTLLDRLHENDLICAFDDDRLRLTDAGRLVCDEIVRRLLPE
;
A
#
# COMPACT_ATOMS: atom_id res chain seq x y z
N MET A 1 -4.93 -17.54 -2.01
CA MET A 1 -5.43 -16.63 -0.95
C MET A 1 -5.59 -15.25 -1.55
N ALA A 2 -6.50 -14.43 -1.01
CA ALA A 2 -6.80 -13.10 -1.55
C ALA A 2 -6.69 -12.00 -0.46
N GLY A 3 -6.51 -10.75 -0.90
CA GLY A 3 -6.62 -9.57 -0.05
C GLY A 3 -8.00 -8.92 -0.16
N LEU A 4 -8.47 -8.27 0.90
CA LEU A 4 -9.64 -7.41 0.88
C LEU A 4 -9.21 -5.98 1.25
N TYR A 5 -9.41 -5.05 0.33
CA TYR A 5 -9.15 -3.62 0.54
C TYR A 5 -10.48 -2.89 0.73
N ILE A 6 -10.62 -2.16 1.82
CA ILE A 6 -11.79 -1.35 2.16
C ILE A 6 -11.42 0.11 1.99
N HIS A 7 -11.98 0.76 0.97
CA HIS A 7 -11.67 2.13 0.62
C HIS A 7 -12.63 3.11 1.26
N ILE A 8 -12.16 3.89 2.25
CA ILE A 8 -12.90 4.96 2.92
C ILE A 8 -12.34 6.30 2.41
N PRO A 9 -12.97 6.93 1.40
CA PRO A 9 -12.35 8.02 0.63
C PRO A 9 -12.41 9.38 1.32
N PHE A 10 -12.92 9.50 2.53
CA PHE A 10 -13.19 10.80 3.14
C PHE A 10 -11.97 11.42 3.79
N ARG A 11 -11.84 12.74 3.61
CA ARG A 11 -10.90 13.62 4.31
C ARG A 11 -11.59 14.91 4.73
N GLU A 12 -11.02 15.64 5.67
CA GLU A 12 -11.53 16.97 6.06
C GLU A 12 -11.27 18.00 4.95
N ARG A 13 -10.16 17.86 4.20
CA ARG A 13 -9.76 18.74 3.10
C ARG A 13 -8.83 18.00 2.12
N ASP A 14 -8.77 18.49 0.87
CA ASP A 14 -7.84 17.97 -0.13
C ASP A 14 -6.39 18.29 0.28
N ARG A 15 -5.47 17.42 -0.08
CA ARG A 15 -4.04 17.58 0.14
C ARG A 15 -3.29 17.49 -1.19
N ALA A 16 -2.16 18.22 -1.31
CA ALA A 16 -1.35 18.26 -2.52
C ALA A 16 -0.72 16.91 -2.91
N TYR A 17 -0.70 15.94 -2.00
CA TYR A 17 -0.03 14.64 -2.18
C TYR A 17 -0.98 13.43 -2.20
N ASP A 18 -2.28 13.67 -2.40
CA ASP A 18 -3.25 12.57 -2.49
C ASP A 18 -3.15 11.86 -3.86
N ASP A 19 -2.76 10.59 -3.84
CA ASP A 19 -2.64 9.74 -5.04
C ASP A 19 -3.91 8.95 -5.35
N ALA A 20 -4.79 8.76 -4.35
CA ALA A 20 -5.98 7.95 -4.45
C ALA A 20 -7.23 8.82 -4.65
N PHE A 21 -8.32 8.18 -5.08
CA PHE A 21 -9.62 8.83 -5.06
C PHE A 21 -9.98 9.18 -3.61
N VAL A 22 -10.05 10.49 -3.31
CA VAL A 22 -10.45 11.04 -2.02
C VAL A 22 -11.54 12.09 -2.20
N SER A 23 -12.31 12.34 -1.16
CA SER A 23 -13.40 13.31 -1.15
C SER A 23 -13.32 14.15 0.11
N ALA A 24 -13.06 15.45 -0.05
CA ALA A 24 -13.11 16.40 1.04
C ALA A 24 -14.58 16.72 1.37
N ARG A 25 -15.12 16.08 2.41
CA ARG A 25 -16.49 16.29 2.91
C ARG A 25 -16.50 16.38 4.42
N ALA A 26 -17.13 17.43 4.94
CA ALA A 26 -17.37 17.60 6.38
C ALA A 26 -18.58 16.79 6.89
N ASP A 27 -19.63 16.71 6.06
CA ASP A 27 -20.90 16.08 6.45
C ASP A 27 -21.03 14.68 5.80
N VAL A 28 -20.41 13.68 6.41
CA VAL A 28 -20.50 12.28 5.99
C VAL A 28 -21.44 11.52 6.90
N ASN A 29 -22.48 10.91 6.33
CA ASN A 29 -23.25 9.91 7.01
C ASN A 29 -22.52 8.56 6.98
N TYR A 30 -21.55 8.37 7.89
CA TYR A 30 -20.72 7.17 7.95
C TYR A 30 -21.54 5.89 8.13
N GLU A 31 -22.64 5.91 8.88
CA GLU A 31 -23.49 4.75 9.10
C GLU A 31 -24.11 4.28 7.78
N ALA A 32 -24.74 5.17 7.03
CA ALA A 32 -25.33 4.83 5.74
C ALA A 32 -24.27 4.40 4.71
N PHE A 33 -23.08 5.04 4.74
CA PHE A 33 -21.99 4.72 3.84
C PHE A 33 -21.41 3.33 4.13
N THR A 34 -21.11 3.02 5.38
CA THR A 34 -20.56 1.72 5.78
C THR A 34 -21.57 0.60 5.64
N ASP A 35 -22.87 0.87 5.81
CA ASP A 35 -23.93 -0.08 5.48
C ASP A 35 -23.97 -0.43 3.99
N ALA A 36 -23.77 0.57 3.10
CA ALA A 36 -23.63 0.32 1.67
C ALA A 36 -22.40 -0.57 1.38
N MET A 37 -21.24 -0.24 1.93
CA MET A 37 -20.03 -1.05 1.79
C MET A 37 -20.22 -2.47 2.34
N ALA A 38 -20.89 -2.64 3.46
CA ALA A 38 -21.20 -3.96 4.01
C ALA A 38 -22.11 -4.80 3.08
N ARG A 39 -23.00 -4.15 2.31
CA ARG A 39 -23.79 -4.83 1.25
C ARG A 39 -22.88 -5.28 0.12
N GLU A 40 -21.95 -4.43 -0.33
CA GLU A 40 -20.98 -4.82 -1.35
C GLU A 40 -20.13 -6.00 -0.88
N ILE A 41 -19.59 -5.97 0.34
CA ILE A 41 -18.81 -7.07 0.92
C ILE A 41 -19.61 -8.38 0.85
N ARG A 42 -20.91 -8.36 1.20
CA ARG A 42 -21.77 -9.53 1.10
C ARG A 42 -21.94 -10.02 -0.35
N GLN A 43 -22.16 -9.12 -1.31
CA GLN A 43 -22.25 -9.48 -2.74
C GLN A 43 -20.95 -10.11 -3.24
N GLN A 44 -19.79 -9.58 -2.82
CA GLN A 44 -18.47 -10.13 -3.19
C GLN A 44 -18.23 -11.49 -2.50
N ALA A 45 -18.67 -11.66 -1.25
CA ALA A 45 -18.57 -12.94 -0.56
C ALA A 45 -19.44 -14.03 -1.22
N GLU A 46 -20.63 -13.69 -1.67
CA GLU A 46 -21.51 -14.62 -2.43
C GLU A 46 -20.86 -15.01 -3.76
N ALA A 47 -20.21 -14.06 -4.45
CA ALA A 47 -19.61 -14.28 -5.77
C ALA A 47 -18.26 -15.00 -5.72
N HIS A 48 -17.42 -14.73 -4.72
CA HIS A 48 -16.01 -15.12 -4.68
C HIS A 48 -15.57 -15.81 -3.40
N GLY A 49 -16.34 -15.74 -2.32
CA GLY A 49 -15.93 -16.17 -0.98
C GLY A 49 -15.61 -17.65 -0.87
N ARG A 50 -16.07 -18.49 -1.81
CA ARG A 50 -15.77 -19.92 -1.88
C ARG A 50 -14.58 -20.25 -2.79
N GLU A 51 -14.11 -19.29 -3.59
CA GLU A 51 -13.04 -19.53 -4.57
C GLU A 51 -11.65 -19.44 -3.91
N LEU A 52 -11.43 -18.42 -3.08
CA LEU A 52 -10.15 -18.19 -2.40
C LEU A 52 -10.39 -17.68 -0.98
N PRO A 53 -9.71 -18.24 0.05
CA PRO A 53 -9.75 -17.71 1.41
C PRO A 53 -9.06 -16.35 1.48
N LEU A 54 -9.54 -15.49 2.38
CA LEU A 54 -8.88 -14.20 2.67
C LEU A 54 -7.62 -14.44 3.51
N ARG A 55 -6.56 -13.72 3.18
CA ARG A 55 -5.32 -13.65 3.94
C ARG A 55 -5.15 -12.34 4.69
N SER A 56 -5.65 -11.25 4.12
CA SER A 56 -5.53 -9.92 4.70
C SER A 56 -6.78 -9.08 4.46
N VAL A 57 -7.06 -8.20 5.39
CA VAL A 57 -8.03 -7.12 5.28
C VAL A 57 -7.29 -5.80 5.55
N TYR A 58 -7.54 -4.80 4.73
CA TYR A 58 -6.89 -3.49 4.86
C TYR A 58 -7.94 -2.39 4.71
N ALA A 59 -8.09 -1.56 5.72
CA ALA A 59 -8.92 -0.36 5.70
C ALA A 59 -8.04 0.87 5.47
N GLY A 60 -8.20 1.50 4.31
CA GLY A 60 -7.40 2.63 3.88
C GLY A 60 -8.18 3.61 3.01
N GLY A 61 -7.45 4.52 2.37
CA GLY A 61 -8.00 5.47 1.41
C GLY A 61 -7.72 6.91 1.75
N GLY A 62 -8.74 7.70 2.09
CA GLY A 62 -8.58 9.09 2.51
C GLY A 62 -8.00 9.21 3.92
N ARG A 63 -8.88 9.23 4.90
CA ARG A 63 -8.56 9.22 6.34
C ARG A 63 -9.57 8.30 7.05
N PRO A 64 -9.36 6.98 7.00
CA PRO A 64 -10.32 6.00 7.54
C PRO A 64 -10.64 6.21 9.01
N SER A 65 -9.70 6.79 9.77
CA SER A 65 -9.86 7.10 11.18
C SER A 65 -10.92 8.18 11.51
N LEU A 66 -11.42 8.89 10.51
CA LEU A 66 -12.60 9.77 10.67
C LEU A 66 -13.90 8.97 10.85
N ALA A 67 -13.95 7.71 10.40
CA ALA A 67 -15.13 6.88 10.59
C ALA A 67 -15.28 6.48 12.06
N PRO A 68 -16.45 6.72 12.68
CA PRO A 68 -16.72 6.24 14.03
C PRO A 68 -16.59 4.72 14.14
N LEU A 69 -16.08 4.23 15.27
CA LEU A 69 -15.90 2.79 15.50
C LEU A 69 -17.18 1.98 15.25
N ASP A 70 -18.33 2.50 15.72
CA ASP A 70 -19.61 1.80 15.55
C ASP A 70 -19.99 1.64 14.07
N ALA A 71 -19.58 2.58 13.21
CA ALA A 71 -19.78 2.49 11.78
C ALA A 71 -18.90 1.42 11.11
N MET A 72 -17.77 1.04 11.70
CA MET A 72 -16.90 -0.02 11.20
C MET A 72 -17.43 -1.45 11.49
N VAL A 73 -18.28 -1.60 12.51
CA VAL A 73 -18.80 -2.91 12.93
C VAL A 73 -19.55 -3.66 11.81
N PRO A 74 -20.46 -3.04 11.03
CA PRO A 74 -21.15 -3.70 9.93
C PRO A 74 -20.18 -4.25 8.86
N LEU A 75 -19.08 -3.53 8.59
CA LEU A 75 -18.06 -3.97 7.60
C LEU A 75 -17.40 -5.27 8.06
N LEU A 76 -16.89 -5.31 9.29
CA LEU A 76 -16.21 -6.50 9.82
C LEU A 76 -17.17 -7.69 9.95
N ARG A 77 -18.43 -7.43 10.34
CA ARG A 77 -19.45 -8.49 10.33
C ARG A 77 -19.74 -9.00 8.92
N ALA A 78 -19.67 -8.16 7.89
CA ALA A 78 -19.83 -8.62 6.52
C ALA A 78 -18.62 -9.42 6.05
N VAL A 79 -17.39 -9.05 6.45
CA VAL A 79 -16.15 -9.79 6.16
C VAL A 79 -16.21 -11.22 6.67
N SER A 80 -16.88 -11.50 7.79
CA SER A 80 -17.03 -12.87 8.32
C SER A 80 -17.82 -13.82 7.43
N GLN A 81 -18.39 -13.35 6.32
CA GLN A 81 -19.03 -14.21 5.30
C GLN A 81 -18.03 -14.85 4.33
N PHE A 82 -16.79 -14.36 4.29
CA PHE A 82 -15.69 -15.06 3.63
C PHE A 82 -15.11 -16.16 4.54
N ASP A 83 -14.29 -17.03 3.96
CA ASP A 83 -13.41 -17.88 4.78
C ASP A 83 -12.31 -17.01 5.39
N THR A 84 -12.45 -16.73 6.68
CA THR A 84 -11.56 -15.88 7.48
C THR A 84 -10.54 -16.66 8.29
N ASN A 85 -10.52 -18.00 8.20
CA ASN A 85 -9.62 -18.84 9.00
C ASN A 85 -8.13 -18.64 8.67
N HIS A 86 -7.86 -18.02 7.52
CA HIS A 86 -6.51 -17.77 7.00
C HIS A 86 -6.09 -16.30 7.08
N ILE A 87 -6.90 -15.43 7.71
CA ILE A 87 -6.54 -14.02 7.89
C ILE A 87 -5.39 -13.91 8.89
N GLU A 88 -4.26 -13.39 8.40
CA GLU A 88 -3.05 -13.15 9.19
C GLU A 88 -2.88 -11.65 9.53
N GLU A 89 -3.45 -10.76 8.72
CA GLU A 89 -3.28 -9.31 8.85
C GLU A 89 -4.60 -8.59 8.66
N VAL A 90 -4.97 -7.77 9.65
CA VAL A 90 -6.08 -6.80 9.58
C VAL A 90 -5.51 -5.43 9.88
N SER A 91 -5.34 -4.63 8.84
CA SER A 91 -4.65 -3.34 8.89
C SER A 91 -5.63 -2.17 8.85
N ALA A 92 -5.33 -1.10 9.59
CA ALA A 92 -6.01 0.18 9.47
C ALA A 92 -4.99 1.32 9.29
N GLU A 93 -5.24 2.19 8.32
CA GLU A 93 -4.60 3.50 8.25
C GLU A 93 -5.16 4.41 9.34
N LEU A 94 -4.28 5.12 10.03
CA LEU A 94 -4.59 5.91 11.19
C LEU A 94 -3.85 7.26 11.15
N SER A 95 -4.60 8.34 11.17
CA SER A 95 -4.02 9.65 11.46
C SER A 95 -3.72 9.76 12.95
N PRO A 96 -2.51 10.21 13.36
CA PRO A 96 -2.17 10.40 14.76
C PRO A 96 -3.20 11.23 15.54
N LYS A 97 -3.74 12.27 14.93
CA LYS A 97 -4.77 13.13 15.52
C LYS A 97 -6.03 12.39 15.98
N ASP A 98 -6.41 11.29 15.31
CA ASP A 98 -7.61 10.52 15.60
C ASP A 98 -7.34 9.35 16.55
N ALA A 99 -6.07 9.07 16.82
CA ALA A 99 -5.59 7.91 17.57
C ALA A 99 -5.83 8.04 19.09
N THR A 100 -7.07 8.40 19.50
CA THR A 100 -7.40 8.42 20.92
C THR A 100 -7.31 7.01 21.52
N GLU A 101 -7.06 6.91 22.84
CA GLU A 101 -7.03 5.63 23.56
C GLU A 101 -8.27 4.77 23.26
N ARG A 102 -9.46 5.41 23.29
CA ARG A 102 -10.74 4.74 22.99
C ARG A 102 -10.77 4.19 21.56
N TYR A 103 -10.26 4.97 20.58
CA TYR A 103 -10.29 4.57 19.17
C TYR A 103 -9.36 3.40 18.91
N VAL A 104 -8.11 3.50 19.37
CA VAL A 104 -7.11 2.44 19.21
C VAL A 104 -7.52 1.15 19.92
N LYS A 105 -8.05 1.25 21.15
CA LYS A 105 -8.61 0.11 21.89
C LYS A 105 -9.80 -0.53 21.16
N GLY A 106 -10.64 0.30 20.53
CA GLY A 106 -11.75 -0.17 19.71
C GLY A 106 -11.28 -0.97 18.51
N LEU A 107 -10.28 -0.48 17.76
CA LEU A 107 -9.66 -1.19 16.63
C LEU A 107 -9.09 -2.56 17.08
N ALA A 108 -8.33 -2.58 18.19
CA ALA A 108 -7.78 -3.83 18.73
C ALA A 108 -8.91 -4.83 19.10
N THR A 109 -9.98 -4.36 19.73
CA THR A 109 -11.14 -5.18 20.10
C THR A 109 -11.87 -5.74 18.87
N MET A 110 -11.85 -5.02 17.76
CA MET A 110 -12.42 -5.46 16.49
C MET A 110 -11.51 -6.43 15.71
N GLY A 111 -10.31 -6.71 16.22
CA GLY A 111 -9.37 -7.63 15.60
C GLY A 111 -8.36 -7.00 14.64
N PHE A 112 -8.27 -5.67 14.58
CA PHE A 112 -7.16 -5.02 13.90
C PHE A 112 -5.86 -5.34 14.64
N ASN A 113 -4.87 -5.89 13.92
CA ASN A 113 -3.59 -6.31 14.47
C ASN A 113 -2.40 -5.60 13.82
N ARG A 114 -2.66 -4.67 12.89
CA ARG A 114 -1.65 -3.82 12.27
C ARG A 114 -2.18 -2.40 12.11
N LEU A 115 -1.40 -1.41 12.52
CA LEU A 115 -1.68 0.01 12.29
C LEU A 115 -0.68 0.60 11.30
N VAL A 116 -1.17 1.44 10.39
CA VAL A 116 -0.37 2.25 9.48
C VAL A 116 -0.58 3.70 9.88
N VAL A 117 0.43 4.27 10.53
CA VAL A 117 0.36 5.59 11.16
C VAL A 117 0.99 6.62 10.21
N GLU A 118 0.19 7.55 9.74
CA GLU A 118 0.60 8.64 8.86
C GLU A 118 1.39 9.70 9.68
N ALA A 119 2.66 9.38 10.03
CA ALA A 119 3.49 10.27 10.84
C ALA A 119 4.02 11.47 10.03
N LEU A 120 4.39 11.25 8.77
CA LEU A 120 4.90 12.19 7.77
C LEU A 120 6.27 12.80 8.14
N SER A 121 6.42 13.44 9.30
CA SER A 121 7.65 14.00 9.86
C SER A 121 7.62 13.98 11.39
N PHE A 122 8.78 14.11 12.03
CA PHE A 122 8.94 14.29 13.48
C PHE A 122 9.39 15.71 13.86
N ASP A 123 9.13 16.67 13.00
CA ASP A 123 9.34 18.10 13.24
C ASP A 123 8.02 18.86 13.04
N ASP A 124 7.56 19.58 14.07
CA ASP A 124 6.29 20.31 14.01
C ASP A 124 6.31 21.47 12.98
N ALA A 125 7.47 22.05 12.67
CA ALA A 125 7.57 23.06 11.62
C ALA A 125 7.40 22.42 10.23
N GLU A 126 7.98 21.23 10.00
CA GLU A 126 7.77 20.46 8.79
C GLU A 126 6.31 20.02 8.64
N LEU A 127 5.72 19.47 9.71
CA LEU A 127 4.30 19.07 9.73
C LEU A 127 3.37 20.25 9.38
N ASN A 128 3.65 21.43 9.90
CA ASN A 128 2.89 22.64 9.56
C ASN A 128 3.08 23.03 8.08
N THR A 129 4.29 22.93 7.55
CA THR A 129 4.60 23.29 6.15
C THR A 129 3.86 22.39 5.16
N ILE A 130 3.78 21.08 5.44
CA ILE A 130 3.07 20.12 4.60
C ILE A 130 1.57 20.01 4.95
N ASP A 131 1.07 20.91 5.80
CA ASP A 131 -0.33 20.95 6.20
C ASP A 131 -0.85 19.64 6.84
N ALA A 132 0.00 18.99 7.64
CA ALA A 132 -0.38 17.80 8.39
C ALA A 132 -1.45 18.16 9.45
N PRO A 133 -2.45 17.28 9.70
CA PRO A 133 -3.51 17.57 10.67
C PRO A 133 -3.12 17.32 12.13
N HIS A 134 -1.92 16.82 12.38
CA HIS A 134 -1.41 16.36 13.67
C HIS A 134 -0.05 17.00 13.99
N THR A 135 0.36 16.83 15.22
CA THR A 135 1.65 17.26 15.78
C THR A 135 2.52 16.03 16.10
N THR A 136 3.80 16.27 16.39
CA THR A 136 4.71 15.22 16.88
C THR A 136 4.19 14.60 18.18
N HIS A 137 3.57 15.38 19.07
CA HIS A 137 2.94 14.90 20.29
C HIS A 137 1.84 13.87 19.99
N ASP A 138 0.99 14.12 18.99
CA ASP A 138 -0.08 13.19 18.59
C ASP A 138 0.51 11.85 18.09
N ILE A 139 1.67 11.89 17.40
CA ILE A 139 2.36 10.66 16.96
C ILE A 139 2.78 9.82 18.16
N TYR A 140 3.47 10.41 19.15
CA TYR A 140 3.89 9.68 20.35
C TYR A 140 2.70 9.13 21.13
N GLN A 141 1.63 9.90 21.30
CA GLN A 141 0.41 9.42 21.93
C GLN A 141 -0.22 8.23 21.19
N CYS A 142 -0.24 8.29 19.85
CA CYS A 142 -0.72 7.17 19.03
C CYS A 142 0.06 5.89 19.31
N LEU A 143 1.39 5.97 19.37
CA LEU A 143 2.27 4.83 19.64
C LEU A 143 2.05 4.29 21.06
N GLU A 144 1.92 5.16 22.06
CA GLU A 144 1.63 4.76 23.44
C GLU A 144 0.27 4.03 23.55
N HIS A 145 -0.76 4.54 22.87
CA HIS A 145 -2.08 3.90 22.87
C HIS A 145 -2.05 2.53 22.17
N ALA A 146 -1.30 2.40 21.07
CA ALA A 146 -1.14 1.12 20.37
C ALA A 146 -0.40 0.08 21.24
N GLN A 147 0.67 0.50 21.91
CA GLN A 147 1.41 -0.34 22.84
C GLN A 147 0.56 -0.79 24.03
N ALA A 148 -0.24 0.12 24.60
CA ALA A 148 -1.11 -0.16 25.74
C ALA A 148 -2.17 -1.24 25.46
N VAL A 149 -2.55 -1.43 24.18
CA VAL A 149 -3.51 -2.46 23.76
C VAL A 149 -2.85 -3.69 23.12
N GLY A 150 -1.51 -3.74 23.09
CA GLY A 150 -0.73 -4.88 22.57
C GLY A 150 -0.65 -4.96 21.05
N ILE A 151 -0.87 -3.87 20.31
CA ILE A 151 -0.61 -3.82 18.86
C ILE A 151 0.86 -3.49 18.66
N GLU A 152 1.67 -4.50 18.34
CA GLU A 152 3.11 -4.37 18.08
C GLU A 152 3.42 -4.12 16.59
N ASN A 153 2.54 -4.55 15.68
CA ASN A 153 2.74 -4.39 14.24
C ASN A 153 2.31 -2.99 13.81
N ILE A 154 3.23 -2.04 13.90
CA ILE A 154 3.01 -0.64 13.54
C ILE A 154 3.93 -0.27 12.38
N SER A 155 3.36 0.37 11.36
CA SER A 155 4.08 1.06 10.28
C SER A 155 4.07 2.55 10.56
N LEU A 156 5.23 3.20 10.48
CA LEU A 156 5.29 4.65 10.37
C LEU A 156 5.48 5.04 8.91
N ASP A 157 4.58 5.83 8.39
CA ASP A 157 4.69 6.41 7.06
C ASP A 157 5.33 7.81 7.20
N VAL A 158 6.54 7.98 6.65
CA VAL A 158 7.31 9.22 6.71
C VAL A 158 7.62 9.73 5.30
N THR A 159 7.60 11.05 5.14
CA THR A 159 7.68 11.71 3.83
C THR A 159 9.05 12.35 3.61
N PHE A 160 9.59 12.20 2.41
CA PHE A 160 10.83 12.85 1.97
C PHE A 160 10.66 13.56 0.62
N GLY A 161 11.61 14.42 0.28
CA GLY A 161 11.66 15.06 -1.03
C GLY A 161 10.70 16.23 -1.23
N TRP A 162 10.03 16.72 -0.19
CA TRP A 162 9.22 17.94 -0.28
C TRP A 162 10.11 19.19 -0.42
N PRO A 163 9.61 20.30 -1.02
CA PRO A 163 10.45 21.39 -1.54
C PRO A 163 11.39 22.06 -0.52
N GLU A 164 10.98 22.15 0.75
CA GLU A 164 11.74 22.80 1.81
C GLU A 164 12.50 21.81 2.71
N SER A 165 12.42 20.49 2.42
CA SER A 165 13.13 19.48 3.17
C SER A 165 14.64 19.59 2.97
N THR A 166 15.39 19.15 3.97
CA THR A 166 16.86 19.08 3.90
C THR A 166 17.34 17.65 4.15
N LEU A 167 18.59 17.36 3.81
CA LEU A 167 19.17 16.06 4.17
C LEU A 167 19.33 15.92 5.70
N ASP A 168 19.60 17.02 6.42
CA ASP A 168 19.82 16.94 7.85
C ASP A 168 18.52 16.81 8.64
N SER A 169 17.42 17.49 8.24
CA SER A 169 16.11 17.26 8.85
C SER A 169 15.61 15.84 8.58
N TRP A 170 15.86 15.31 7.38
CA TRP A 170 15.55 13.93 7.06
C TRP A 170 16.29 12.90 7.93
N LYS A 171 17.58 13.13 8.20
CA LYS A 171 18.37 12.30 9.12
C LYS A 171 17.74 12.27 10.52
N GLN A 172 17.38 13.45 11.05
CA GLN A 172 16.72 13.55 12.36
C GLN A 172 15.39 12.80 12.40
N THR A 173 14.58 12.90 11.35
CA THR A 173 13.34 12.12 11.22
C THR A 173 13.63 10.61 11.29
N LEU A 174 14.62 10.10 10.57
CA LEU A 174 14.96 8.67 10.58
C LEU A 174 15.55 8.20 11.92
N GLU A 175 16.36 9.04 12.58
CA GLU A 175 16.85 8.76 13.94
C GLU A 175 15.66 8.59 14.90
N THR A 176 14.69 9.50 14.87
CA THR A 176 13.49 9.42 15.70
C THR A 176 12.63 8.20 15.36
N VAL A 177 12.49 7.86 14.07
CA VAL A 177 11.78 6.64 13.63
C VAL A 177 12.38 5.38 14.27
N VAL A 178 13.72 5.26 14.30
CA VAL A 178 14.42 4.14 14.93
C VAL A 178 14.21 4.14 16.43
N GLU A 179 14.28 5.30 17.09
CA GLU A 179 14.02 5.46 18.54
C GLU A 179 12.59 5.05 18.94
N CYS A 180 11.61 5.26 18.05
CA CYS A 180 10.22 4.82 18.28
C CYS A 180 10.08 3.29 18.39
N SER A 181 11.11 2.52 18.01
CA SER A 181 11.11 1.05 18.11
C SER A 181 9.95 0.35 17.41
N VAL A 182 9.46 0.92 16.33
CA VAL A 182 8.42 0.31 15.47
C VAL A 182 9.05 -0.68 14.49
N PRO A 183 8.37 -1.77 14.13
CA PRO A 183 8.95 -2.81 13.28
C PRO A 183 8.86 -2.55 11.78
N HIS A 184 8.17 -1.49 11.34
CA HIS A 184 7.93 -1.23 9.93
C HIS A 184 7.94 0.28 9.63
N VAL A 185 8.51 0.64 8.48
CA VAL A 185 8.60 2.03 8.00
C VAL A 185 8.23 2.06 6.52
N THR A 186 7.43 3.05 6.13
CA THR A 186 7.15 3.37 4.72
C THR A 186 7.75 4.73 4.39
N LEU A 187 8.54 4.80 3.34
CA LEU A 187 9.07 6.05 2.80
C LEU A 187 8.13 6.56 1.70
N LEU A 188 7.48 7.68 1.93
CA LEU A 188 6.61 8.35 0.98
C LEU A 188 7.39 9.45 0.27
N GLU A 189 7.59 9.31 -1.03
CA GLU A 189 8.18 10.37 -1.83
C GLU A 189 7.15 11.46 -2.09
N TRP A 190 7.51 12.72 -1.80
CA TRP A 190 6.65 13.85 -2.10
C TRP A 190 6.44 14.01 -3.62
N PRO A 191 5.19 14.12 -4.11
CA PRO A 191 4.92 14.27 -5.52
C PRO A 191 5.64 15.50 -6.10
N SER A 192 6.39 15.31 -7.18
CA SER A 192 7.03 16.41 -7.90
C SER A 192 6.33 16.65 -9.23
N TYR A 193 5.90 17.87 -9.41
CA TYR A 193 5.34 18.33 -10.68
C TYR A 193 6.32 19.21 -11.47
N THR A 194 7.57 19.34 -10.99
CA THR A 194 8.61 20.17 -11.60
C THR A 194 9.86 19.34 -11.90
N THR A 195 10.53 19.66 -13.01
CA THR A 195 11.84 19.13 -13.36
C THR A 195 12.93 20.01 -12.75
N ASP A 196 13.15 19.92 -11.44
CA ASP A 196 14.25 20.61 -10.75
C ASP A 196 15.36 19.61 -10.41
N GLU A 197 16.47 19.67 -11.13
CA GLU A 197 17.62 18.78 -10.94
C GLU A 197 18.18 18.82 -9.51
N ALA A 198 18.15 19.99 -8.83
CA ALA A 198 18.63 20.10 -7.46
C ALA A 198 17.71 19.34 -6.49
N GLN A 199 16.40 19.42 -6.71
CA GLN A 199 15.40 18.70 -5.93
C GLN A 199 15.50 17.17 -6.17
N ASP A 200 15.68 16.74 -7.41
CA ASP A 200 15.83 15.32 -7.75
C ASP A 200 17.13 14.76 -7.13
N LEU A 201 18.20 15.54 -7.14
CA LEU A 201 19.44 15.16 -6.46
C LEU A 201 19.26 15.06 -4.94
N LEU A 202 18.49 15.95 -4.32
CA LEU A 202 18.18 15.90 -2.89
C LEU A 202 17.36 14.63 -2.56
N ARG A 203 16.29 14.34 -3.29
CA ARG A 203 15.49 13.10 -3.13
C ARG A 203 16.35 11.85 -3.22
N THR A 204 17.21 11.80 -4.22
CA THR A 204 18.16 10.68 -4.40
C THR A 204 19.07 10.53 -3.17
N LYS A 205 19.60 11.64 -2.63
CA LYS A 205 20.43 11.60 -1.42
C LYS A 205 19.66 11.17 -0.19
N GLN A 206 18.44 11.67 -0.01
CA GLN A 206 17.57 11.31 1.10
C GLN A 206 17.20 9.82 1.06
N TYR A 207 16.80 9.30 -0.10
CA TYR A 207 16.47 7.89 -0.25
C TYR A 207 17.69 6.98 -0.01
N ARG A 208 18.86 7.32 -0.59
CA ARG A 208 20.09 6.55 -0.35
C ARG A 208 20.49 6.51 1.12
N TYR A 209 20.37 7.65 1.80
CA TYR A 209 20.64 7.70 3.23
C TYR A 209 19.67 6.83 4.03
N ALA A 210 18.37 6.92 3.74
CA ALA A 210 17.36 6.10 4.39
C ALA A 210 17.60 4.60 4.16
N LEU A 211 17.90 4.20 2.93
CA LEU A 211 18.20 2.82 2.58
C LEU A 211 19.35 2.26 3.40
N GLN A 212 20.46 2.99 3.50
CA GLN A 212 21.61 2.57 4.30
C GLN A 212 21.30 2.61 5.79
N TYR A 213 20.78 3.70 6.30
CA TYR A 213 20.53 3.91 7.72
C TYR A 213 19.55 2.89 8.31
N LEU A 214 18.43 2.64 7.62
CA LEU A 214 17.44 1.67 8.08
C LEU A 214 18.00 0.24 8.06
N GLN A 215 18.79 -0.14 7.04
CA GLN A 215 19.45 -1.45 7.01
C GLN A 215 20.43 -1.64 8.17
N GLU A 216 21.24 -0.62 8.50
CA GLU A 216 22.16 -0.63 9.65
C GLU A 216 21.41 -0.80 11.00
N HIS A 217 20.11 -0.43 11.04
CA HIS A 217 19.24 -0.57 12.21
C HIS A 217 18.28 -1.77 12.15
N GLY A 218 18.56 -2.74 11.27
CA GLY A 218 17.86 -4.03 11.23
C GLY A 218 16.55 -4.05 10.44
N PHE A 219 16.28 -3.01 9.64
CA PHE A 219 15.15 -3.00 8.72
C PHE A 219 15.57 -3.55 7.35
N GLU A 220 14.85 -4.52 6.85
CA GLU A 220 15.05 -5.07 5.52
C GLU A 220 14.20 -4.31 4.51
N PRO A 221 14.78 -3.71 3.44
CA PRO A 221 14.01 -3.13 2.34
C PRO A 221 13.40 -4.26 1.51
N TYR A 222 12.16 -4.62 1.78
CA TYR A 222 11.50 -5.72 1.06
C TYR A 222 10.82 -5.28 -0.24
N GLU A 223 10.61 -3.97 -0.42
CA GLU A 223 10.33 -3.34 -1.72
C GLU A 223 10.90 -1.91 -1.72
N ILE A 224 10.60 -1.09 -2.74
CA ILE A 224 11.24 0.22 -2.91
C ILE A 224 10.95 1.17 -1.74
N SER A 225 9.70 1.24 -1.30
CA SER A 225 9.24 2.19 -0.28
C SER A 225 9.13 1.60 1.12
N HIS A 226 9.03 0.25 1.25
CA HIS A 226 8.73 -0.40 2.52
C HIS A 226 9.92 -1.13 3.12
N PHE A 227 10.16 -0.85 4.39
CA PHE A 227 11.23 -1.40 5.21
C PHE A 227 10.62 -2.07 6.45
N ALA A 228 11.06 -3.26 6.77
CA ALA A 228 10.52 -4.00 7.91
C ALA A 228 11.58 -4.82 8.63
N GLN A 229 11.45 -4.93 9.94
CA GLN A 229 12.15 -5.96 10.70
C GLN A 229 11.65 -7.36 10.32
N PRO A 230 12.44 -8.42 10.49
CA PRO A 230 12.04 -9.79 10.18
C PRO A 230 10.68 -10.16 10.82
N GLY A 231 9.74 -10.65 10.01
CA GLY A 231 8.40 -11.04 10.45
C GLY A 231 7.32 -9.96 10.29
N TYR A 232 7.66 -8.69 10.07
CA TYR A 232 6.70 -7.57 10.05
C TYR A 232 6.40 -7.00 8.66
N ARG A 233 6.86 -7.66 7.57
CA ARG A 233 6.51 -7.25 6.21
C ARG A 233 4.99 -7.34 6.00
N SER A 234 4.36 -6.27 5.46
CA SER A 234 2.93 -6.24 5.19
C SER A 234 2.50 -7.39 4.28
N LYS A 235 1.57 -8.21 4.75
CA LYS A 235 1.03 -9.34 3.98
C LYS A 235 0.08 -8.87 2.90
N HIS A 236 -0.63 -7.78 3.16
CA HIS A 236 -1.53 -7.16 2.19
C HIS A 236 -0.74 -6.59 1.00
N ASN A 237 0.30 -5.77 1.25
CA ASN A 237 1.11 -5.20 0.18
C ASN A 237 1.89 -6.28 -0.60
N LYS A 238 2.41 -7.30 0.11
CA LYS A 238 3.06 -8.45 -0.54
C LYS A 238 2.12 -9.20 -1.48
N ASN A 239 0.82 -9.25 -1.19
CA ASN A 239 -0.16 -9.87 -2.08
C ASN A 239 -0.26 -9.11 -3.41
N TYR A 240 -0.27 -7.77 -3.39
CA TYR A 240 -0.23 -6.96 -4.62
C TYR A 240 1.05 -7.22 -5.41
N TRP A 241 2.21 -7.15 -4.78
CA TRP A 241 3.50 -7.37 -5.41
C TRP A 241 3.69 -8.79 -5.96
N ALA A 242 2.96 -9.75 -5.45
CA ALA A 242 2.92 -11.12 -5.96
C ALA A 242 1.90 -11.31 -7.09
N HIS A 243 1.24 -10.25 -7.57
CA HIS A 243 0.14 -10.29 -8.53
C HIS A 243 -1.00 -11.20 -8.05
N GLY A 244 -1.26 -11.16 -6.74
CA GLY A 244 -2.29 -11.96 -6.08
C GLY A 244 -3.68 -11.36 -6.25
N SER A 245 -4.71 -12.19 -6.09
CA SER A 245 -6.10 -11.75 -6.13
C SER A 245 -6.43 -10.80 -4.99
N PHE A 246 -7.22 -9.79 -5.26
CA PHE A 246 -7.77 -8.89 -4.25
C PHE A 246 -9.14 -8.35 -4.65
N LEU A 247 -9.93 -8.03 -3.66
CA LEU A 247 -11.21 -7.35 -3.79
C LEU A 247 -11.10 -5.94 -3.20
N GLY A 248 -11.46 -4.93 -3.98
CA GLY A 248 -11.62 -3.56 -3.52
C GLY A 248 -13.09 -3.26 -3.26
N ILE A 249 -13.38 -2.74 -2.09
CA ILE A 249 -14.71 -2.36 -1.62
C ILE A 249 -14.76 -0.84 -1.45
N GLY A 250 -15.81 -0.22 -1.93
CA GLY A 250 -15.97 1.24 -1.83
C GLY A 250 -15.95 1.93 -3.19
N PRO A 251 -16.28 3.26 -3.22
CA PRO A 251 -16.25 4.07 -4.45
C PRO A 251 -14.84 4.08 -5.05
N ALA A 252 -14.75 4.05 -6.38
CA ALA A 252 -13.51 3.99 -7.14
C ALA A 252 -12.59 2.80 -6.84
N ALA A 253 -12.94 1.90 -5.92
CA ALA A 253 -12.09 0.77 -5.57
C ALA A 253 -11.94 -0.20 -6.75
N HIS A 254 -10.69 -0.62 -6.97
CA HIS A 254 -10.34 -1.59 -8.00
C HIS A 254 -10.25 -2.99 -7.40
N SER A 255 -10.56 -4.00 -8.21
CA SER A 255 -10.42 -5.41 -7.88
C SER A 255 -9.67 -6.14 -8.98
N PHE A 256 -8.87 -7.12 -8.58
CA PHE A 256 -8.23 -8.05 -9.49
C PHE A 256 -8.45 -9.47 -8.96
N TRP A 257 -8.99 -10.34 -9.79
CA TRP A 257 -9.33 -11.69 -9.39
C TRP A 257 -8.82 -12.71 -10.40
N TRP A 258 -7.91 -13.53 -9.94
CA TRP A 258 -7.30 -14.58 -10.76
C TRP A 258 -7.27 -15.89 -9.99
N HIS A 259 -8.25 -16.73 -10.24
CA HIS A 259 -8.24 -18.07 -9.68
C HIS A 259 -7.10 -18.88 -10.31
N PRO A 260 -6.29 -19.65 -9.53
CA PRO A 260 -5.14 -20.39 -10.05
C PRO A 260 -5.44 -21.35 -11.20
N GLU A 261 -6.65 -21.90 -11.24
CA GLU A 261 -7.12 -22.83 -12.26
C GLU A 261 -7.80 -22.14 -13.46
N SER A 262 -7.94 -20.80 -13.42
CA SER A 262 -8.56 -20.03 -14.49
C SER A 262 -7.51 -19.42 -15.42
N GLU A 263 -7.72 -19.52 -16.72
CA GLU A 263 -6.90 -18.81 -17.72
C GLU A 263 -7.32 -17.34 -17.89
N ASN A 264 -8.46 -16.96 -17.33
CA ASN A 264 -9.07 -15.65 -17.57
C ASN A 264 -9.14 -14.84 -16.26
N PRO A 265 -8.13 -14.01 -15.95
CA PRO A 265 -8.20 -13.06 -14.85
C PRO A 265 -9.25 -12.00 -15.15
N ARG A 266 -9.85 -11.49 -14.07
CA ARG A 266 -10.88 -10.45 -14.13
C ARG A 266 -10.40 -9.23 -13.38
N ARG A 267 -10.60 -8.06 -13.97
CA ARG A 267 -10.38 -6.77 -13.35
C ARG A 267 -11.65 -5.95 -13.45
N TRP A 268 -11.97 -5.24 -12.39
CA TRP A 268 -13.07 -4.29 -12.39
C TRP A 268 -12.81 -3.13 -11.43
N ALA A 269 -13.57 -2.05 -11.64
CA ALA A 269 -13.57 -0.92 -10.73
C ALA A 269 -15.02 -0.50 -10.44
N ASN A 270 -15.24 0.01 -9.25
CA ASN A 270 -16.51 0.58 -8.85
C ASN A 270 -16.71 1.99 -9.40
N VAL A 271 -17.95 2.45 -9.42
CA VAL A 271 -18.27 3.85 -9.70
C VAL A 271 -17.53 4.76 -8.71
N GLN A 272 -17.07 5.92 -9.21
CA GLN A 272 -16.37 6.90 -8.38
C GLN A 272 -17.35 7.76 -7.57
N ASP A 273 -18.52 8.06 -8.13
CA ASP A 273 -19.54 8.86 -7.46
C ASP A 273 -20.07 8.13 -6.21
N ILE A 274 -19.90 8.74 -5.05
CA ILE A 274 -20.24 8.16 -3.74
C ILE A 274 -21.75 7.98 -3.57
N GLU A 275 -22.55 8.90 -4.09
CA GLU A 275 -24.01 8.85 -3.97
C GLU A 275 -24.57 7.78 -4.90
N GLU A 276 -24.04 7.70 -6.11
CA GLU A 276 -24.39 6.63 -7.08
C GLU A 276 -23.99 5.25 -6.52
N TYR A 277 -22.80 5.13 -5.92
CA TYR A 277 -22.34 3.91 -5.26
C TYR A 277 -23.35 3.45 -4.18
N ALA A 278 -23.70 4.34 -3.26
CA ALA A 278 -24.66 4.04 -2.19
C ALA A 278 -26.07 3.71 -2.75
N ARG A 279 -26.51 4.44 -3.78
CA ARG A 279 -27.80 4.25 -4.43
C ARG A 279 -27.91 2.87 -5.12
N LEU A 280 -26.86 2.44 -5.82
CA LEU A 280 -26.82 1.12 -6.47
C LEU A 280 -26.93 0.01 -5.44
N LEU A 281 -26.15 0.07 -4.37
CA LEU A 281 -26.15 -0.94 -3.32
C LEU A 281 -27.47 -0.96 -2.51
N ALA A 282 -28.11 0.19 -2.30
CA ALA A 282 -29.43 0.25 -1.69
C ALA A 282 -30.50 -0.47 -2.56
N GLN A 283 -30.31 -0.52 -3.87
CA GLN A 283 -31.16 -1.24 -4.82
C GLN A 283 -30.72 -2.70 -5.04
N ASN A 284 -29.77 -3.20 -4.26
CA ASN A 284 -29.14 -4.51 -4.43
C ASN A 284 -28.50 -4.71 -5.82
N LYS A 285 -28.00 -3.64 -6.43
CA LYS A 285 -27.28 -3.65 -7.72
C LYS A 285 -25.78 -3.60 -7.48
N SER A 286 -25.02 -4.16 -8.43
CA SER A 286 -23.55 -4.08 -8.40
C SER A 286 -23.09 -2.64 -8.63
N PRO A 287 -22.11 -2.14 -7.85
CA PRO A 287 -21.54 -0.81 -8.05
C PRO A 287 -20.47 -0.77 -9.16
N VAL A 288 -20.19 -1.88 -9.82
CA VAL A 288 -19.13 -2.00 -10.83
C VAL A 288 -19.47 -1.18 -12.07
N SER A 289 -18.62 -0.22 -12.41
CA SER A 289 -18.72 0.64 -13.60
C SER A 289 -17.83 0.20 -14.75
N LEU A 290 -16.65 -0.38 -14.43
CA LEU A 290 -15.66 -0.83 -15.41
C LEU A 290 -15.41 -2.34 -15.22
N ARG A 291 -15.43 -3.09 -16.32
CA ARG A 291 -14.94 -4.48 -16.35
C ARG A 291 -13.95 -4.61 -17.50
N GLN A 292 -12.80 -5.18 -17.21
CA GLN A 292 -11.72 -5.36 -18.18
C GLN A 292 -11.27 -6.82 -18.20
N ALA A 293 -11.24 -7.40 -19.39
CA ALA A 293 -10.47 -8.60 -19.65
C ALA A 293 -8.99 -8.21 -19.76
N VAL A 294 -8.12 -8.94 -19.09
CA VAL A 294 -6.67 -8.66 -19.09
C VAL A 294 -6.01 -9.73 -19.93
N ASP A 295 -5.35 -9.32 -21.01
CA ASP A 295 -4.62 -10.26 -21.86
C ASP A 295 -3.30 -10.71 -21.21
N ARG A 296 -2.72 -11.76 -21.77
CA ARG A 296 -1.54 -12.41 -21.18
C ARG A 296 -0.28 -11.52 -21.23
N ASN A 297 -0.15 -10.66 -22.23
CA ASN A 297 0.99 -9.75 -22.36
C ASN A 297 0.89 -8.64 -21.30
N THR A 298 -0.26 -8.02 -21.16
CA THR A 298 -0.54 -7.05 -20.08
C THR A 298 -0.23 -7.63 -18.71
N LEU A 299 -0.64 -8.88 -18.45
CA LEU A 299 -0.32 -9.56 -17.18
C LEU A 299 1.17 -9.80 -16.99
N ALA A 300 1.89 -10.12 -18.07
CA ALA A 300 3.34 -10.28 -18.02
C ALA A 300 4.03 -8.97 -17.65
N ASP A 301 3.65 -7.88 -18.32
CA ASP A 301 4.20 -6.55 -18.12
C ASP A 301 3.95 -6.06 -16.69
N GLU A 302 2.75 -6.21 -16.18
CA GLU A 302 2.38 -5.88 -14.81
C GLU A 302 3.18 -6.71 -13.79
N TYR A 303 3.32 -8.02 -14.02
CA TYR A 303 4.09 -8.88 -13.13
C TYR A 303 5.57 -8.50 -13.13
N LEU A 304 6.16 -8.20 -14.29
CA LEU A 304 7.53 -7.69 -14.41
C LEU A 304 7.70 -6.42 -13.57
N MET A 305 6.82 -5.44 -13.77
CA MET A 305 6.84 -4.17 -13.04
C MET A 305 6.77 -4.39 -11.53
N MET A 306 5.83 -5.20 -11.05
CA MET A 306 5.66 -5.48 -9.62
C MET A 306 6.85 -6.24 -9.04
N ARG A 307 7.40 -7.23 -9.76
CA ARG A 307 8.47 -8.07 -9.24
C ARG A 307 9.84 -7.40 -9.21
N LEU A 308 10.09 -6.41 -10.07
CA LEU A 308 11.31 -5.63 -10.00
C LEU A 308 11.32 -4.62 -8.83
N ARG A 309 10.15 -4.25 -8.32
CA ARG A 309 10.05 -3.36 -7.15
C ARG A 309 10.37 -4.07 -5.82
N VAL A 310 10.34 -5.39 -5.77
CA VAL A 310 10.54 -6.16 -4.52
C VAL A 310 11.92 -6.79 -4.44
N ALA A 311 12.43 -6.94 -3.22
CA ALA A 311 13.76 -7.48 -2.96
C ALA A 311 13.95 -8.93 -3.46
N GLU A 312 12.88 -9.73 -3.44
CA GLU A 312 12.91 -11.10 -3.98
C GLU A 312 13.13 -11.14 -5.49
N GLY A 313 12.82 -10.04 -6.20
CA GLY A 313 12.99 -9.93 -7.64
C GLY A 313 12.04 -10.80 -8.47
N LEU A 314 12.25 -10.80 -9.77
CA LEU A 314 11.52 -11.58 -10.76
C LEU A 314 12.16 -12.96 -10.92
N ASP A 315 11.40 -14.01 -10.66
CA ASP A 315 11.76 -15.39 -10.99
C ASP A 315 11.54 -15.62 -12.48
N LEU A 316 12.64 -15.74 -13.24
CA LEU A 316 12.61 -15.83 -14.70
C LEU A 316 12.02 -17.14 -15.21
N THR A 317 12.24 -18.25 -14.47
CA THR A 317 11.62 -19.54 -14.80
C THR A 317 10.12 -19.50 -14.59
N HIS A 318 9.64 -18.92 -13.45
CA HIS A 318 8.22 -18.73 -13.20
C HIS A 318 7.59 -17.80 -14.24
N TYR A 319 8.25 -16.70 -14.58
CA TYR A 319 7.78 -15.71 -15.55
C TYR A 319 7.57 -16.34 -16.92
N ARG A 320 8.59 -17.07 -17.43
CA ARG A 320 8.49 -17.79 -18.70
C ARG A 320 7.37 -18.84 -18.68
N ARG A 321 7.27 -19.63 -17.61
CA ARG A 321 6.24 -20.67 -17.50
C ARG A 321 4.83 -20.09 -17.44
N ARG A 322 4.64 -19.02 -16.65
CA ARG A 322 3.31 -18.44 -16.39
C ARG A 322 2.82 -17.56 -17.51
N TYR A 323 3.69 -16.75 -18.08
CA TYR A 323 3.31 -15.71 -19.05
C TYR A 323 3.81 -16.01 -20.46
N GLY A 324 4.74 -16.94 -20.65
CA GLY A 324 5.29 -17.32 -21.96
C GLY A 324 6.39 -16.41 -22.47
N VAL A 325 6.89 -15.47 -21.65
CA VAL A 325 7.91 -14.49 -21.99
C VAL A 325 9.28 -14.96 -21.51
N ASP A 326 10.25 -15.06 -22.44
CA ASP A 326 11.66 -15.30 -22.12
C ASP A 326 12.41 -13.97 -22.16
N LEU A 327 12.60 -13.37 -20.98
CA LEU A 327 13.24 -12.06 -20.87
C LEU A 327 14.71 -12.07 -21.31
N LYS A 328 15.45 -13.17 -21.05
CA LYS A 328 16.86 -13.29 -21.44
C LYS A 328 17.02 -13.27 -22.97
N THR A 329 16.14 -13.97 -23.67
CA THR A 329 16.18 -14.01 -25.15
C THR A 329 15.83 -12.65 -25.76
N GLY A 330 14.84 -11.94 -25.19
CA GLY A 330 14.40 -10.63 -25.72
C GLY A 330 15.33 -9.47 -25.36
N HIS A 331 15.96 -9.51 -24.19
CA HIS A 331 16.67 -8.37 -23.61
C HIS A 331 18.10 -8.68 -23.15
N GLY A 332 18.74 -9.76 -23.63
CA GLY A 332 20.07 -10.21 -23.16
C GLY A 332 21.11 -9.09 -23.12
N THR A 333 21.31 -8.35 -24.23
CA THR A 333 22.27 -7.23 -24.28
C THR A 333 21.93 -6.10 -23.27
N LEU A 334 20.66 -5.83 -23.03
CA LEU A 334 20.24 -4.83 -22.03
C LEU A 334 20.55 -5.33 -20.61
N LEU A 335 20.24 -6.59 -20.33
CA LEU A 335 20.52 -7.19 -19.02
C LEU A 335 22.01 -7.23 -18.71
N ASP A 336 22.87 -7.56 -19.72
CA ASP A 336 24.32 -7.51 -19.56
C ASP A 336 24.79 -6.10 -19.20
N ARG A 337 24.31 -5.07 -19.91
CA ARG A 337 24.64 -3.66 -19.61
C ARG A 337 24.15 -3.21 -18.22
N LEU A 338 22.96 -3.64 -17.81
CA LEU A 338 22.45 -3.32 -16.46
C LEU A 338 23.34 -3.94 -15.40
N HIS A 339 23.81 -5.16 -15.60
CA HIS A 339 24.73 -5.84 -14.70
C HIS A 339 26.12 -5.18 -14.67
N GLU A 340 26.69 -4.86 -15.83
CA GLU A 340 27.98 -4.14 -15.95
C GLU A 340 27.96 -2.77 -15.24
N ASN A 341 26.79 -2.12 -15.18
CA ASN A 341 26.60 -0.84 -14.49
C ASN A 341 26.12 -0.98 -13.03
N ASP A 342 26.19 -2.18 -12.45
CA ASP A 342 25.77 -2.47 -11.06
C ASP A 342 24.32 -2.07 -10.76
N LEU A 343 23.43 -2.17 -11.74
CA LEU A 343 21.98 -1.88 -11.54
C LEU A 343 21.17 -3.14 -11.23
N ILE A 344 21.67 -4.31 -11.61
CA ILE A 344 21.07 -5.61 -11.30
C ILE A 344 22.12 -6.57 -10.72
N CYS A 345 21.66 -7.47 -9.84
CA CYS A 345 22.51 -8.55 -9.32
C CYS A 345 22.81 -9.61 -10.40
N ALA A 346 23.83 -10.42 -10.16
CA ALA A 346 24.09 -11.60 -10.98
C ALA A 346 22.89 -12.57 -10.99
N PHE A 347 22.77 -13.36 -12.08
CA PHE A 347 21.65 -14.31 -12.27
C PHE A 347 21.94 -15.71 -11.72
N ASP A 348 22.55 -15.81 -10.55
CA ASP A 348 23.05 -17.09 -10.02
C ASP A 348 21.92 -18.11 -9.74
N ASP A 349 20.70 -17.61 -9.46
CA ASP A 349 19.53 -18.41 -9.11
C ASP A 349 18.34 -18.23 -10.07
N ASP A 350 18.61 -17.79 -11.30
CA ASP A 350 17.61 -17.48 -12.33
C ASP A 350 16.59 -16.40 -11.88
N ARG A 351 17.05 -15.46 -11.05
CA ARG A 351 16.27 -14.30 -10.58
C ARG A 351 16.87 -12.99 -11.05
N LEU A 352 16.02 -12.10 -11.53
CA LEU A 352 16.37 -10.72 -11.81
C LEU A 352 16.05 -9.86 -10.60
N ARG A 353 17.10 -9.38 -9.91
CA ARG A 353 16.99 -8.48 -8.75
C ARG A 353 17.72 -7.19 -9.03
N LEU A 354 17.15 -6.10 -8.54
CA LEU A 354 17.82 -4.81 -8.54
C LEU A 354 18.83 -4.72 -7.39
N THR A 355 19.97 -4.08 -7.66
CA THR A 355 20.88 -3.58 -6.61
C THR A 355 20.27 -2.34 -5.94
N ASP A 356 20.91 -1.83 -4.90
CA ASP A 356 20.48 -0.56 -4.28
C ASP A 356 20.57 0.62 -5.26
N ALA A 357 21.54 0.60 -6.18
CA ALA A 357 21.63 1.58 -7.27
C ALA A 357 20.49 1.38 -8.30
N GLY A 358 20.16 0.14 -8.61
CA GLY A 358 19.06 -0.19 -9.54
C GLY A 358 17.69 0.21 -8.98
N ARG A 359 17.48 0.15 -7.68
CA ARG A 359 16.22 0.58 -7.03
C ARG A 359 15.90 2.05 -7.28
N LEU A 360 16.92 2.91 -7.29
CA LEU A 360 16.78 4.35 -7.57
C LEU A 360 16.28 4.66 -8.98
N VAL A 361 16.48 3.74 -9.91
CA VAL A 361 16.11 3.89 -11.33
C VAL A 361 15.19 2.76 -11.80
N CYS A 362 14.46 2.16 -10.86
CA CYS A 362 13.60 1.00 -11.11
C CYS A 362 12.62 1.25 -12.26
N ASP A 363 11.94 2.39 -12.27
CA ASP A 363 10.92 2.69 -13.28
C ASP A 363 11.53 2.83 -14.68
N GLU A 364 12.76 3.38 -14.79
CA GLU A 364 13.48 3.44 -16.05
C GLU A 364 13.92 2.04 -16.52
N ILE A 365 14.37 1.19 -15.60
CA ILE A 365 14.70 -0.21 -15.94
C ILE A 365 13.47 -0.95 -16.44
N VAL A 366 12.34 -0.83 -15.71
CA VAL A 366 11.07 -1.42 -16.11
C VAL A 366 10.65 -0.94 -17.48
N ARG A 367 10.65 0.38 -17.72
CA ARG A 367 10.27 0.98 -19.00
C ARG A 367 11.08 0.44 -20.18
N ARG A 368 12.39 0.15 -19.98
CA ARG A 368 13.25 -0.43 -21.01
C ARG A 368 13.07 -1.92 -21.24
N LEU A 369 12.51 -2.63 -20.27
CA LEU A 369 12.22 -4.06 -20.36
C LEU A 369 10.80 -4.35 -20.85
N LEU A 370 9.94 -3.35 -20.88
CA LEU A 370 8.60 -3.45 -21.46
C LEU A 370 8.68 -3.30 -23.00
N PRO A 371 7.79 -3.98 -23.76
CA PRO A 371 7.70 -3.79 -25.20
C PRO A 371 7.31 -2.34 -25.53
N GLU A 372 7.83 -1.82 -26.67
CA GLU A 372 7.47 -0.49 -27.20
C GLU A 372 6.01 -0.40 -27.63
#